data_40532289163f2404c67c74cb6e728a2c
#
_entry.id   40532289163f2404c67c74cb6e728a2c
#
_cell.length_a   1.000
_cell.length_b   1.000
_cell.length_c   1.000
_cell.angle_alpha   90.00
_cell.angle_beta   90.00
_cell.angle_gamma   90.00
#
_symmetry.space_group_name_H-M   'P 1'
#
loop_
_entity.id
_entity.type
_entity.pdbx_description
1 polymer ?
#
loop_
_entity_poly.entity_id
_entity_poly.type
_entity_poly.pdbx_seq_one_letter_code
_entity_poly.pdbx_strand_id
1 'polypeptide(L)'
;MTPRILLIISGGIAAYKSLELVRLLRKRGVSVRAVLTESAQQFVTPLSLGVLTENPVFTDLFNLKDEQEIGHIQLSRQADLVVVAPATANILAKMANGIADDLATTLLLATDKPVLAVPAMNVRMWHHRATQRNLERLRADGVHIMTPDDGEMACGEYGTGRLPDPERIVAEVERLLALPKRDDPLSGQPDFAAGAQRVSPALETNG
;
A
#
# COMPACT_ATOMS: atom_id res chain seq x y z
N MET A 1 -20.30 3.43 7.26
CA MET A 1 -19.30 4.22 6.49
C MET A 1 -18.76 3.33 5.39
N THR A 2 -18.46 3.88 4.21
CA THR A 2 -17.82 3.13 3.11
C THR A 2 -16.39 2.78 3.50
N PRO A 3 -16.00 1.49 3.51
CA PRO A 3 -14.63 1.10 3.80
C PRO A 3 -13.67 1.70 2.77
N ARG A 4 -12.49 2.10 3.21
CA ARG A 4 -11.46 2.74 2.38
C ARG A 4 -10.16 1.97 2.45
N ILE A 5 -9.61 1.61 1.32
CA ILE A 5 -8.28 1.00 1.25
C ILE A 5 -7.28 1.89 0.53
N LEU A 6 -6.04 1.80 0.96
CA LEU A 6 -4.88 2.30 0.23
C LEU A 6 -4.22 1.11 -0.46
N LEU A 7 -4.30 1.06 -1.79
CA LEU A 7 -3.72 0.01 -2.61
C LEU A 7 -2.35 0.45 -3.11
N ILE A 8 -1.31 -0.19 -2.65
CA ILE A 8 0.07 0.00 -3.11
C ILE A 8 0.39 -1.08 -4.13
N ILE A 9 0.81 -0.67 -5.32
CA ILE A 9 1.14 -1.56 -6.43
C ILE A 9 2.63 -1.46 -6.69
N SER A 10 3.36 -2.57 -6.52
CA SER A 10 4.78 -2.63 -6.82
C SER A 10 5.08 -3.26 -8.19
N GLY A 11 6.28 -3.01 -8.72
CA GLY A 11 6.63 -3.32 -10.10
C GLY A 11 6.91 -4.79 -10.36
N GLY A 12 6.03 -5.42 -11.11
CA GLY A 12 6.15 -6.78 -11.60
C GLY A 12 5.02 -7.08 -12.57
N ILE A 13 5.17 -8.14 -13.39
CA ILE A 13 4.18 -8.48 -14.40
C ILE A 13 2.77 -8.65 -13.81
N ALA A 14 2.65 -9.16 -12.58
CA ALA A 14 1.37 -9.34 -11.90
C ALA A 14 0.62 -8.03 -11.60
N ALA A 15 1.25 -6.86 -11.78
CA ALA A 15 0.61 -5.56 -11.54
C ALA A 15 -0.64 -5.35 -12.41
N TYR A 16 -0.72 -5.95 -13.60
CA TYR A 16 -1.92 -5.84 -14.46
C TYR A 16 -3.20 -6.36 -13.77
N LYS A 17 -3.07 -7.36 -12.87
CA LYS A 17 -4.21 -7.90 -12.12
C LYS A 17 -4.78 -6.90 -11.11
N SER A 18 -4.01 -5.89 -10.73
CA SER A 18 -4.48 -4.84 -9.81
C SER A 18 -5.61 -4.02 -10.41
N LEU A 19 -5.71 -3.92 -11.74
CA LEU A 19 -6.83 -3.24 -12.40
C LEU A 19 -8.14 -3.97 -12.15
N GLU A 20 -8.14 -5.30 -12.27
CA GLU A 20 -9.31 -6.13 -11.96
C GLU A 20 -9.62 -6.12 -10.46
N LEU A 21 -8.58 -6.19 -9.61
CA LEU A 21 -8.74 -6.08 -8.16
C LEU A 21 -9.48 -4.78 -7.78
N VAL A 22 -9.09 -3.63 -8.36
CA VAL A 22 -9.77 -2.36 -8.13
C VAL A 22 -11.25 -2.43 -8.53
N ARG A 23 -11.55 -3.00 -9.72
CA ARG A 23 -12.94 -3.14 -10.18
C ARG A 23 -13.79 -3.98 -9.22
N LEU A 24 -13.25 -5.10 -8.76
CA LEU A 24 -13.94 -5.99 -7.83
C LEU A 24 -14.17 -5.32 -6.47
N LEU A 25 -13.17 -4.68 -5.89
CA LEU A 25 -13.28 -3.96 -4.63
C LEU A 25 -14.34 -2.86 -4.70
N ARG A 26 -14.34 -2.06 -5.77
CA ARG A 26 -15.35 -1.02 -5.97
C ARG A 26 -16.76 -1.59 -6.14
N LYS A 27 -16.90 -2.71 -6.86
CA LYS A 27 -18.18 -3.42 -6.97
C LYS A 27 -18.72 -3.89 -5.61
N ARG A 28 -17.83 -4.13 -4.64
CA ARG A 28 -18.18 -4.46 -3.24
C ARG A 28 -18.40 -3.22 -2.36
N GLY A 29 -18.40 -2.02 -2.95
CA GLY A 29 -18.60 -0.77 -2.21
C GLY A 29 -17.37 -0.31 -1.42
N VAL A 30 -16.18 -0.81 -1.71
CA VAL A 30 -14.92 -0.37 -1.10
C VAL A 30 -14.33 0.77 -1.92
N SER A 31 -14.04 1.90 -1.26
CA SER A 31 -13.30 3.01 -1.88
C SER A 31 -11.81 2.67 -1.95
N VAL A 32 -11.19 2.89 -3.11
CA VAL A 32 -9.79 2.57 -3.35
C VAL A 32 -9.02 3.83 -3.72
N ARG A 33 -7.93 4.11 -3.01
CA ARG A 33 -6.88 5.04 -3.45
C ARG A 33 -5.65 4.22 -3.84
N ALA A 34 -4.97 4.60 -4.91
CA ALA A 34 -3.84 3.84 -5.42
C ALA A 34 -2.53 4.61 -5.32
N VAL A 35 -1.48 3.88 -4.94
CA VAL A 35 -0.08 4.32 -4.96
C VAL A 35 0.68 3.39 -5.89
N LEU A 36 1.40 3.94 -6.85
CA LEU A 36 2.29 3.19 -7.74
C LEU A 36 3.75 3.46 -7.38
N THR A 37 4.52 2.40 -7.20
CA THR A 37 5.97 2.57 -7.19
C THR A 37 6.47 2.96 -8.59
N GLU A 38 7.65 3.55 -8.70
CA GLU A 38 8.24 3.91 -9.99
C GLU A 38 8.28 2.70 -10.95
N SER A 39 8.71 1.55 -10.45
CA SER A 39 8.75 0.32 -11.25
C SER A 39 7.36 -0.20 -11.64
N ALA A 40 6.32 0.06 -10.85
CA ALA A 40 4.95 -0.36 -11.19
C ALA A 40 4.41 0.38 -12.41
N GLN A 41 4.84 1.62 -12.63
CA GLN A 41 4.41 2.43 -13.78
C GLN A 41 4.87 1.86 -15.14
N GLN A 42 5.83 0.93 -15.13
CA GLN A 42 6.24 0.18 -16.33
C GLN A 42 5.23 -0.91 -16.73
N PHE A 43 4.32 -1.28 -15.86
CA PHE A 43 3.34 -2.37 -16.07
C PHE A 43 1.90 -1.87 -16.13
N VAL A 44 1.58 -0.83 -15.36
CA VAL A 44 0.26 -0.19 -15.32
C VAL A 44 0.43 1.32 -15.24
N THR A 45 -0.50 2.06 -15.84
CA THR A 45 -0.37 3.53 -15.86
C THR A 45 -1.19 4.18 -14.74
N PRO A 46 -0.76 5.35 -14.22
CA PRO A 46 -1.59 6.16 -13.34
C PRO A 46 -2.96 6.49 -13.94
N LEU A 47 -3.01 6.72 -15.26
CA LEU A 47 -4.25 7.02 -15.97
C LEU A 47 -5.26 5.86 -15.85
N SER A 48 -4.85 4.62 -16.14
CA SER A 48 -5.76 3.47 -16.05
C SER A 48 -6.29 3.26 -14.64
N LEU A 49 -5.44 3.41 -13.64
CA LEU A 49 -5.86 3.30 -12.24
C LEU A 49 -6.75 4.47 -11.80
N GLY A 50 -6.44 5.69 -12.20
CA GLY A 50 -7.25 6.87 -11.90
C GLY A 50 -8.68 6.73 -12.41
N VAL A 51 -8.85 6.24 -13.65
CA VAL A 51 -10.17 5.95 -14.22
C VAL A 51 -10.91 4.88 -13.43
N LEU A 52 -10.23 3.80 -13.04
CA LEU A 52 -10.87 2.69 -12.33
C LEU A 52 -11.17 2.99 -10.86
N THR A 53 -10.31 3.73 -10.19
CA THR A 53 -10.49 4.12 -8.78
C THR A 53 -11.42 5.32 -8.61
N GLU A 54 -11.60 6.14 -9.67
CA GLU A 54 -12.23 7.47 -9.61
C GLU A 54 -11.59 8.39 -8.57
N ASN A 55 -10.30 8.18 -8.33
CA ASN A 55 -9.50 8.92 -7.37
C ASN A 55 -8.13 9.28 -7.98
N PRO A 56 -7.46 10.31 -7.49
CA PRO A 56 -6.07 10.56 -7.83
C PRO A 56 -5.18 9.36 -7.51
N VAL A 57 -4.20 9.12 -8.38
CA VAL A 57 -3.17 8.08 -8.19
C VAL A 57 -1.88 8.76 -7.79
N PHE A 58 -1.26 8.26 -6.73
CA PHE A 58 -0.05 8.84 -6.16
C PHE A 58 1.17 8.06 -6.64
N THR A 59 2.18 8.76 -7.13
CA THR A 59 3.38 8.13 -7.72
C THR A 59 4.68 8.63 -7.10
N ASP A 60 4.69 9.83 -6.52
CA ASP A 60 5.90 10.49 -6.05
C ASP A 60 5.67 11.14 -4.69
N LEU A 61 6.71 11.10 -3.86
CA LEU A 61 6.74 11.70 -2.54
C LEU A 61 6.61 13.23 -2.60
N PHE A 62 7.12 13.85 -3.65
CA PHE A 62 7.26 15.29 -3.79
C PHE A 62 6.18 15.96 -4.67
N ASN A 63 5.32 15.19 -5.34
CA ASN A 63 4.25 15.70 -6.21
C ASN A 63 2.93 16.01 -5.49
N LEU A 64 2.86 15.84 -4.19
CA LEU A 64 1.71 16.26 -3.40
C LEU A 64 1.83 17.77 -3.20
N LYS A 65 1.16 18.55 -4.06
CA LYS A 65 1.16 20.00 -4.02
C LYS A 65 0.82 20.53 -2.62
N ASP A 66 1.73 21.32 -2.08
CA ASP A 66 1.56 22.29 -0.99
C ASP A 66 1.32 21.79 0.47
N GLU A 67 1.26 20.50 0.76
CA GLU A 67 1.22 19.97 2.14
C GLU A 67 2.12 18.76 2.30
N GLN A 68 3.41 18.93 2.09
CA GLN A 68 4.34 17.86 1.73
C GLN A 68 4.60 16.77 2.78
N GLU A 69 4.49 17.02 4.06
CA GLU A 69 4.65 15.97 5.08
C GLU A 69 3.32 15.50 5.68
N ILE A 70 2.36 16.40 5.83
CA ILE A 70 1.05 16.11 6.42
C ILE A 70 0.20 15.26 5.47
N GLY A 71 0.31 15.47 4.15
CA GLY A 71 -0.48 14.76 3.14
C GLY A 71 -0.23 13.25 3.10
N HIS A 72 1.01 12.79 3.29
CA HIS A 72 1.37 11.35 3.29
C HIS A 72 0.79 10.64 4.51
N ILE A 73 0.97 11.24 5.69
CA ILE A 73 0.43 10.70 6.93
C ILE A 73 -1.08 10.62 6.86
N GLN A 74 -1.74 11.66 6.34
CA GLN A 74 -3.20 11.66 6.15
C GLN A 74 -3.66 10.60 5.16
N LEU A 75 -2.93 10.35 4.07
CA LEU A 75 -3.27 9.35 3.08
C LEU A 75 -3.35 7.95 3.70
N SER A 76 -2.37 7.59 4.54
CA SER A 76 -2.37 6.31 5.27
C SER A 76 -3.44 6.29 6.37
N ARG A 77 -3.60 7.36 7.14
CA ARG A 77 -4.58 7.46 8.24
C ARG A 77 -6.03 7.43 7.79
N GLN A 78 -6.32 7.94 6.59
CA GLN A 78 -7.66 7.92 6.01
C GLN A 78 -8.10 6.55 5.48
N ALA A 79 -7.17 5.60 5.34
CA ALA A 79 -7.48 4.22 4.99
C ALA A 79 -7.94 3.43 6.23
N ASP A 80 -8.74 2.41 6.01
CA ASP A 80 -9.10 1.40 7.02
C ASP A 80 -8.17 0.19 6.92
N LEU A 81 -7.54 -0.03 5.76
CA LEU A 81 -6.59 -1.10 5.46
C LEU A 81 -5.62 -0.65 4.37
N VAL A 82 -4.34 -0.99 4.51
CA VAL A 82 -3.33 -0.85 3.45
C VAL A 82 -3.13 -2.21 2.78
N VAL A 83 -3.21 -2.26 1.45
CA VAL A 83 -3.04 -3.48 0.66
C VAL A 83 -1.86 -3.29 -0.29
N VAL A 84 -0.88 -4.18 -0.24
CA VAL A 84 0.26 -4.22 -1.18
C VAL A 84 0.03 -5.37 -2.16
N ALA A 85 -0.42 -5.08 -3.36
CA ALA A 85 -0.75 -6.09 -4.37
C ALA A 85 -0.46 -5.60 -5.81
N PRO A 86 0.52 -6.21 -6.48
CA PRO A 86 1.44 -7.24 -5.99
C PRO A 86 2.48 -6.70 -5.00
N ALA A 87 2.91 -7.55 -4.06
CA ALA A 87 4.07 -7.30 -3.21
C ALA A 87 5.28 -8.05 -3.77
N THR A 88 6.20 -7.34 -4.42
CA THR A 88 7.44 -7.91 -4.94
C THR A 88 8.43 -8.23 -3.83
N ALA A 89 9.42 -9.08 -4.11
CA ALA A 89 10.50 -9.36 -3.16
C ALA A 89 11.22 -8.09 -2.70
N ASN A 90 11.35 -7.09 -3.58
CA ASN A 90 11.97 -5.80 -3.26
C ASN A 90 11.18 -5.04 -2.19
N ILE A 91 9.86 -4.82 -2.41
CA ILE A 91 9.07 -4.07 -1.44
C ILE A 91 8.95 -4.81 -0.11
N LEU A 92 8.84 -6.17 -0.12
CA LEU A 92 8.84 -6.98 1.09
C LEU A 92 10.15 -6.86 1.87
N ALA A 93 11.29 -6.81 1.17
CA ALA A 93 12.60 -6.61 1.79
C ALA A 93 12.72 -5.21 2.41
N LYS A 94 12.24 -4.18 1.72
CA LYS A 94 12.22 -2.81 2.24
C LYS A 94 11.34 -2.71 3.50
N MET A 95 10.13 -3.23 3.44
CA MET A 95 9.22 -3.30 4.59
C MET A 95 9.87 -3.99 5.79
N ALA A 96 10.44 -5.18 5.59
CA ALA A 96 11.06 -5.97 6.65
C ALA A 96 12.28 -5.28 7.30
N ASN A 97 12.89 -4.32 6.63
CA ASN A 97 14.07 -3.61 7.13
C ASN A 97 13.79 -2.12 7.44
N GLY A 98 12.54 -1.67 7.37
CA GLY A 98 12.16 -0.29 7.68
C GLY A 98 12.75 0.75 6.72
N ILE A 99 12.97 0.37 5.44
CA ILE A 99 13.48 1.28 4.42
C ILE A 99 12.32 2.10 3.87
N ALA A 100 12.43 3.42 3.91
CA ALA A 100 11.42 4.38 3.46
C ALA A 100 12.08 5.37 2.48
N ASP A 101 12.38 4.90 1.27
CA ASP A 101 13.10 5.65 0.23
C ASP A 101 12.21 6.08 -0.94
N ASP A 102 10.93 5.73 -0.89
CA ASP A 102 9.90 6.16 -1.84
C ASP A 102 8.55 6.39 -1.13
N LEU A 103 7.56 6.93 -1.85
CA LEU A 103 6.23 7.20 -1.28
C LEU A 103 5.58 5.93 -0.69
N ALA A 104 5.66 4.81 -1.41
CA ALA A 104 5.02 3.56 -0.99
C ALA A 104 5.60 3.05 0.34
N THR A 105 6.91 3.01 0.45
CA THR A 105 7.63 2.53 1.64
C THR A 105 7.52 3.51 2.80
N THR A 106 7.47 4.82 2.53
CA THR A 106 7.21 5.83 3.55
C THR A 106 5.81 5.66 4.16
N LEU A 107 4.78 5.46 3.32
CA LEU A 107 3.42 5.21 3.77
C LEU A 107 3.32 3.92 4.60
N LEU A 108 4.01 2.86 4.18
CA LEU A 108 4.03 1.58 4.89
C LEU A 108 4.73 1.66 6.25
N LEU A 109 5.74 2.49 6.38
CA LEU A 109 6.43 2.70 7.66
C LEU A 109 5.63 3.63 8.60
N ALA A 110 4.89 4.60 8.04
CA ALA A 110 4.14 5.61 8.80
C ALA A 110 2.72 5.17 9.18
N THR A 111 2.21 4.04 8.65
CA THR A 111 0.82 3.65 8.86
C THR A 111 0.59 3.00 10.22
N ASP A 112 -0.54 3.34 10.85
CA ASP A 112 -1.10 2.68 12.04
C ASP A 112 -2.19 1.65 11.66
N LYS A 113 -2.47 1.48 10.36
CA LYS A 113 -3.52 0.60 9.86
C LYS A 113 -3.00 -0.84 9.64
N PRO A 114 -3.90 -1.83 9.68
CA PRO A 114 -3.53 -3.17 9.25
C PRO A 114 -2.96 -3.15 7.83
N VAL A 115 -1.95 -3.98 7.58
CA VAL A 115 -1.32 -4.12 6.27
C VAL A 115 -1.52 -5.54 5.76
N LEU A 116 -2.03 -5.66 4.53
CA LEU A 116 -2.10 -6.91 3.78
C LEU A 116 -1.06 -6.89 2.66
N ALA A 117 -0.10 -7.78 2.70
CA ALA A 117 0.84 -8.00 1.61
C ALA A 117 0.43 -9.24 0.80
N VAL A 118 0.36 -9.08 -0.52
CA VAL A 118 0.01 -10.13 -1.48
C VAL A 118 1.22 -10.39 -2.37
N PRO A 119 2.11 -11.32 -2.00
CA PRO A 119 3.36 -11.56 -2.71
C PRO A 119 3.12 -12.08 -4.12
N ALA A 120 3.96 -11.60 -5.06
CA ALA A 120 4.09 -12.16 -6.39
C ALA A 120 5.53 -12.03 -6.88
N MET A 121 6.15 -13.14 -7.22
CA MET A 121 7.53 -13.19 -7.68
C MET A 121 7.85 -14.54 -8.32
N ASN A 122 8.99 -14.64 -8.98
CA ASN A 122 9.52 -15.91 -9.48
C ASN A 122 9.66 -16.95 -8.36
N VAL A 123 9.49 -18.25 -8.69
CA VAL A 123 9.51 -19.36 -7.73
C VAL A 123 10.84 -19.42 -6.95
N ARG A 124 11.97 -19.16 -7.60
CA ARG A 124 13.28 -19.15 -6.93
C ARG A 124 13.41 -18.00 -5.93
N MET A 125 12.87 -16.82 -6.30
CA MET A 125 12.82 -15.68 -5.40
C MET A 125 11.91 -15.96 -4.20
N TRP A 126 10.78 -16.64 -4.42
CA TRP A 126 9.87 -17.04 -3.33
C TRP A 126 10.56 -17.96 -2.33
N HIS A 127 11.23 -19.00 -2.80
CA HIS A 127 11.94 -19.96 -1.93
C HIS A 127 13.31 -19.47 -1.44
N HIS A 128 13.76 -18.29 -1.87
CA HIS A 128 15.04 -17.76 -1.41
C HIS A 128 15.02 -17.49 0.11
N ARG A 129 16.08 -17.91 0.81
CA ARG A 129 16.18 -17.78 2.28
C ARG A 129 15.95 -16.32 2.76
N ALA A 130 16.44 -15.33 2.01
CA ALA A 130 16.24 -13.94 2.35
C ALA A 130 14.74 -13.54 2.28
N THR A 131 14.02 -14.01 1.25
CA THR A 131 12.58 -13.78 1.12
C THR A 131 11.82 -14.41 2.28
N GLN A 132 12.10 -15.68 2.60
CA GLN A 132 11.41 -16.38 3.69
C GLN A 132 11.68 -15.70 5.04
N ARG A 133 12.92 -15.31 5.34
CA ARG A 133 13.27 -14.55 6.54
C ARG A 133 12.53 -13.21 6.61
N ASN A 134 12.42 -12.50 5.50
CA ASN A 134 11.68 -11.23 5.45
C ASN A 134 10.18 -11.45 5.72
N LEU A 135 9.59 -12.50 5.15
CA LEU A 135 8.19 -12.85 5.39
C LEU A 135 7.93 -13.24 6.85
N GLU A 136 8.82 -14.00 7.48
CA GLU A 136 8.74 -14.35 8.91
C GLU A 136 8.77 -13.08 9.78
N ARG A 137 9.71 -12.18 9.49
CA ARG A 137 9.80 -10.90 10.19
C ARG A 137 8.55 -10.06 10.03
N LEU A 138 8.05 -9.89 8.82
CA LEU A 138 6.84 -9.12 8.55
C LEU A 138 5.61 -9.71 9.26
N ARG A 139 5.49 -11.05 9.34
CA ARG A 139 4.43 -11.69 10.13
C ARG A 139 4.56 -11.39 11.62
N ALA A 140 5.79 -11.44 12.15
CA ALA A 140 6.06 -11.10 13.55
C ALA A 140 5.74 -9.63 13.84
N ASP A 141 5.97 -8.73 12.88
CA ASP A 141 5.62 -7.30 12.95
C ASP A 141 4.11 -7.05 12.73
N GLY A 142 3.32 -8.11 12.49
CA GLY A 142 1.87 -8.05 12.38
C GLY A 142 1.33 -7.73 10.98
N VAL A 143 2.13 -7.85 9.96
CA VAL A 143 1.68 -7.77 8.56
C VAL A 143 0.95 -9.06 8.18
N HIS A 144 -0.25 -8.93 7.63
CA HIS A 144 -0.98 -10.06 7.05
C HIS A 144 -0.38 -10.39 5.69
N ILE A 145 0.00 -11.65 5.50
CA ILE A 145 0.66 -12.10 4.26
C ILE A 145 -0.15 -13.23 3.65
N MET A 146 -0.68 -13.00 2.44
CA MET A 146 -1.28 -14.07 1.64
C MET A 146 -0.19 -14.98 1.07
N THR A 147 -0.47 -16.28 1.03
CA THR A 147 0.38 -17.21 0.30
C THR A 147 0.10 -17.08 -1.19
N PRO A 148 1.13 -16.91 -2.02
CA PRO A 148 0.98 -16.94 -3.49
C PRO A 148 0.38 -18.27 -3.97
N ASP A 149 -0.24 -18.23 -5.14
CA ASP A 149 -0.74 -19.43 -5.80
C ASP A 149 0.39 -20.19 -6.52
N ASP A 150 0.19 -21.49 -6.67
CA ASP A 150 1.02 -22.31 -7.54
C ASP A 150 0.58 -22.14 -9.00
N GLY A 151 1.52 -22.29 -9.90
CA GLY A 151 1.22 -22.30 -11.33
C GLY A 151 2.38 -21.91 -12.22
N GLU A 152 2.13 -21.89 -13.51
CA GLU A 152 3.08 -21.44 -14.53
C GLU A 152 3.31 -19.93 -14.41
N MET A 153 4.56 -19.52 -14.49
CA MET A 153 4.99 -18.12 -14.44
C MET A 153 5.36 -17.60 -15.83
N ALA A 154 5.39 -16.29 -15.98
CA ALA A 154 5.76 -15.65 -17.24
C ALA A 154 7.16 -16.03 -17.77
N CYS A 155 8.04 -16.54 -16.90
CA CYS A 155 9.36 -17.05 -17.27
C CYS A 155 9.37 -18.55 -17.66
N GLY A 156 8.19 -19.22 -17.69
CA GLY A 156 8.07 -20.64 -18.01
C GLY A 156 8.37 -21.59 -16.84
N GLU A 157 8.72 -21.08 -15.65
CA GLU A 157 8.86 -21.91 -14.44
C GLU A 157 7.50 -22.20 -13.81
N TYR A 158 7.35 -23.35 -13.19
CA TYR A 158 6.13 -23.74 -12.47
C TYR A 158 6.41 -23.84 -10.97
N GLY A 159 5.50 -23.32 -10.16
CA GLY A 159 5.57 -23.42 -8.69
C GLY A 159 4.88 -22.27 -8.00
N THR A 160 5.16 -22.12 -6.69
CA THR A 160 4.59 -21.08 -5.83
C THR A 160 5.21 -19.73 -6.15
N GLY A 161 4.38 -18.71 -6.36
CA GLY A 161 4.85 -17.33 -6.61
C GLY A 161 3.89 -16.48 -7.43
N ARG A 162 2.79 -17.04 -7.92
CA ARG A 162 1.77 -16.29 -8.66
C ARG A 162 0.92 -15.45 -7.72
N LEU A 163 0.58 -14.24 -8.17
CA LEU A 163 -0.41 -13.45 -7.47
C LEU A 163 -1.73 -14.23 -7.38
N PRO A 164 -2.31 -14.41 -6.19
CA PRO A 164 -3.63 -15.00 -6.03
C PRO A 164 -4.67 -14.33 -6.92
N ASP A 165 -5.71 -15.07 -7.26
CA ASP A 165 -6.79 -14.49 -8.04
C ASP A 165 -7.40 -13.29 -7.32
N PRO A 166 -7.75 -12.21 -8.05
CA PRO A 166 -8.26 -10.99 -7.45
C PRO A 166 -9.45 -11.20 -6.52
N GLU A 167 -10.31 -12.19 -6.78
CA GLU A 167 -11.47 -12.51 -5.94
C GLU A 167 -11.06 -13.09 -4.57
N ARG A 168 -9.96 -13.86 -4.50
CA ARG A 168 -9.41 -14.33 -3.23
C ARG A 168 -8.80 -13.18 -2.43
N ILE A 169 -8.18 -12.20 -3.12
CA ILE A 169 -7.65 -11.00 -2.46
C ILE A 169 -8.81 -10.17 -1.90
N VAL A 170 -9.90 -10.00 -2.66
CA VAL A 170 -11.11 -9.31 -2.18
C VAL A 170 -11.68 -9.97 -0.93
N ALA A 171 -11.82 -11.29 -0.93
CA ALA A 171 -12.32 -12.02 0.24
C ALA A 171 -11.44 -11.80 1.49
N GLU A 172 -10.12 -11.76 1.33
CA GLU A 172 -9.20 -11.48 2.43
C GLU A 172 -9.28 -10.02 2.89
N VAL A 173 -9.44 -9.08 1.98
CA VAL A 173 -9.69 -7.66 2.30
C VAL A 173 -10.97 -7.51 3.11
N GLU A 174 -12.08 -8.13 2.68
CA GLU A 174 -13.36 -8.10 3.41
C GLU A 174 -13.21 -8.69 4.81
N ARG A 175 -12.50 -9.81 4.96
CA ARG A 175 -12.21 -10.44 6.25
C ARG A 175 -11.45 -9.49 7.18
N LEU A 176 -10.42 -8.81 6.68
CA LEU A 176 -9.60 -7.90 7.48
C LEU A 176 -10.34 -6.61 7.85
N LEU A 177 -11.19 -6.10 6.98
CA LEU A 177 -12.04 -4.94 7.25
C LEU A 177 -13.11 -5.22 8.31
N ALA A 178 -13.54 -6.49 8.47
CA ALA A 178 -14.50 -6.92 9.48
C ALA A 178 -13.87 -7.13 10.87
N LEU A 179 -12.53 -7.20 10.97
CA LEU A 179 -11.85 -7.33 12.27
C LEU A 179 -11.96 -6.03 13.08
N PRO A 180 -11.99 -6.11 14.45
CA PRO A 180 -11.90 -4.94 15.28
C PRO A 180 -10.59 -4.19 14.97
N LYS A 181 -10.66 -2.86 14.96
CA LYS A 181 -9.47 -2.01 14.78
C LYS A 181 -8.50 -2.29 15.92
N ARG A 182 -7.19 -2.36 15.59
CA ARG A 182 -6.15 -2.46 16.62
C ARG A 182 -6.22 -1.23 17.53
N ASP A 183 -6.03 -1.44 18.84
CA ASP A 183 -5.78 -0.34 19.75
C ASP A 183 -4.49 0.36 19.32
N ASP A 184 -4.60 1.64 18.96
CA ASP A 184 -3.45 2.47 18.64
C ASP A 184 -2.72 2.80 19.95
N PRO A 185 -1.47 2.32 20.14
CA PRO A 185 -0.71 2.64 21.36
C PRO A 185 -0.44 4.15 21.51
N LEU A 186 -0.67 4.95 20.47
CA LEU A 186 -0.51 6.40 20.47
C LEU A 186 -1.85 7.15 20.59
N SER A 187 -2.99 6.46 20.65
CA SER A 187 -4.32 7.07 20.73
C SER A 187 -4.57 7.99 21.95
N GLY A 188 -3.66 7.98 22.93
CA GLY A 188 -3.68 8.88 24.09
C GLY A 188 -2.74 10.07 24.02
N GLN A 189 -1.97 10.24 22.93
CA GLN A 189 -1.10 11.39 22.77
C GLN A 189 -1.86 12.60 22.23
N PRO A 190 -1.60 13.81 22.74
CA PRO A 190 -2.22 15.03 22.22
C PRO A 190 -1.86 15.21 20.74
N ASP A 191 -2.86 15.61 19.96
CA ASP A 191 -2.68 15.88 18.52
C ASP A 191 -1.81 17.13 18.33
N PHE A 192 -0.52 16.93 18.10
CA PHE A 192 0.43 18.02 17.86
C PHE A 192 0.11 18.82 16.59
N ALA A 193 -0.76 18.33 15.72
CA ALA A 193 -1.20 19.04 14.52
C ALA A 193 -2.25 20.13 14.81
N ALA A 194 -2.93 20.08 15.95
CA ALA A 194 -3.96 21.05 16.31
C ALA A 194 -3.39 22.41 16.82
N GLY A 195 -2.07 22.47 17.08
CA GLY A 195 -1.41 23.64 17.69
C GLY A 195 -0.72 24.61 16.72
N ALA A 196 -0.69 24.34 15.43
CA ALA A 196 -0.12 25.26 14.44
C ALA A 196 -1.11 26.40 14.12
N GLN A 197 -1.30 27.31 15.10
CA GLN A 197 -1.96 28.57 14.83
C GLN A 197 -1.12 29.35 13.81
N ARG A 198 -1.78 29.81 12.76
CA ARG A 198 -1.22 30.69 11.72
C ARG A 198 -0.63 31.93 12.38
N VAL A 199 0.66 32.06 12.40
CA VAL A 199 1.31 33.35 12.64
C VAL A 199 1.20 34.10 11.32
N SER A 200 0.24 35.03 11.22
CA SER A 200 0.18 36.00 10.14
C SER A 200 1.39 36.94 10.28
N PRO A 201 2.17 37.16 9.23
CA PRO A 201 3.14 38.24 9.26
C PRO A 201 2.42 39.56 9.21
N ALA A 202 2.54 40.34 10.25
CA ALA A 202 2.12 41.74 10.25
C ALA A 202 3.00 42.51 9.23
N LEU A 203 2.39 43.04 8.20
CA LEU A 203 2.99 44.02 7.31
C LEU A 203 3.16 45.33 8.12
N GLU A 204 4.36 45.57 8.60
CA GLU A 204 4.75 46.91 9.04
C GLU A 204 4.99 47.80 7.80
N THR A 205 4.00 48.62 7.50
CA THR A 205 4.15 49.81 6.67
C THR A 205 4.79 50.91 7.54
N ASN A 206 6.06 51.24 7.31
CA ASN A 206 6.63 52.49 7.75
C ASN A 206 6.96 53.36 6.55
N GLY A 207 6.51 54.63 6.65
CA GLY A 207 6.51 55.72 5.73
C GLY A 207 7.84 56.25 5.16
#